data_87f03db3bdd924fb47c1f90b1fbc1c91
#
_entry.id   87f03db3bdd924fb47c1f90b1fbc1c91
#
_cell.length_a   1.000
_cell.length_b   1.000
_cell.length_c   1.000
_cell.angle_alpha   90.00
_cell.angle_beta   90.00
_cell.angle_gamma   90.00
#
_symmetry.space_group_name_H-M   'P 1'
#
loop_
_entity.id
_entity.type
_entity.pdbx_description
1 polymer ?
#
loop_
_entity_poly.entity_id
_entity_poly.type
_entity_poly.pdbx_seq_one_letter_code
_entity_poly.pdbx_strand_id
1 'polypeptide(L)'
;MVTQIATVFVAAAMLAACSQPESGVDQTSAPAASAESPAPKVGPVAPPTTEEEMVKSAMSAAPEEVSRDATVMAMDASKKMKVLKEGTNGWTCMPDGPSPGVDPMCLDKNGLEWAHAWMEHKAPPTDKMGFGYMLQGGSDASNTDPFATTPKEASQWVDTGPHVMVLNIGDRFAGYPTTPDNTKRPYIMFPNTPYAHLMIPVK
;
A
#
# COMPACT_ATOMS: atom_id res chain seq x y z
N MET A 1 -49.45 -29.29 -38.58
CA MET A 1 -50.38 -28.64 -39.53
C MET A 1 -50.53 -27.19 -39.17
N VAL A 2 -50.42 -26.32 -40.14
CA VAL A 2 -50.64 -24.87 -40.20
C VAL A 2 -49.38 -24.08 -39.74
N THR A 3 -48.45 -23.71 -40.58
CA THR A 3 -48.37 -22.88 -41.78
C THR A 3 -48.47 -21.38 -41.48
N GLN A 4 -47.29 -20.71 -41.57
CA GLN A 4 -46.96 -19.40 -42.19
C GLN A 4 -47.59 -18.15 -41.58
N ILE A 5 -46.94 -16.98 -41.60
CA ILE A 5 -46.52 -16.17 -42.79
C ILE A 5 -45.43 -15.18 -42.37
N ALA A 6 -44.43 -15.01 -43.21
CA ALA A 6 -43.45 -13.93 -43.20
C ALA A 6 -44.06 -12.63 -43.73
N THR A 7 -43.68 -11.49 -43.13
CA THR A 7 -43.91 -10.19 -43.78
C THR A 7 -42.62 -9.37 -43.70
N VAL A 8 -42.04 -9.16 -44.87
CA VAL A 8 -40.92 -8.27 -45.16
C VAL A 8 -41.48 -6.85 -45.33
N PHE A 9 -40.97 -5.88 -44.60
CA PHE A 9 -41.11 -4.47 -44.93
C PHE A 9 -39.76 -3.87 -45.23
N VAL A 10 -39.58 -3.51 -46.47
CA VAL A 10 -38.57 -2.61 -47.00
C VAL A 10 -39.07 -1.19 -46.79
N ALA A 11 -38.32 -0.34 -46.18
CA ALA A 11 -38.54 1.09 -46.19
C ALA A 11 -37.22 1.83 -46.41
N ALA A 12 -37.29 2.70 -47.38
CA ALA A 12 -36.22 3.37 -48.08
C ALA A 12 -35.49 4.44 -47.26
N ALA A 13 -34.26 4.68 -47.66
CA ALA A 13 -33.37 5.74 -47.23
C ALA A 13 -33.90 7.14 -47.57
N MET A 14 -33.72 8.09 -46.64
CA MET A 14 -33.59 9.51 -46.98
C MET A 14 -32.30 10.05 -46.30
N LEU A 15 -31.33 10.40 -47.14
CA LEU A 15 -30.19 11.22 -46.79
C LEU A 15 -30.66 12.67 -46.61
N ALA A 16 -30.48 13.18 -45.39
CA ALA A 16 -30.50 14.60 -45.17
C ALA A 16 -29.08 15.04 -44.76
N ALA A 17 -28.42 15.74 -45.68
CA ALA A 17 -27.17 16.43 -45.41
C ALA A 17 -27.44 17.66 -44.57
N CYS A 18 -26.97 17.68 -43.32
CA CYS A 18 -26.85 18.90 -42.53
C CYS A 18 -25.38 19.32 -42.47
N SER A 19 -25.09 20.43 -43.15
CA SER A 19 -23.83 21.16 -43.03
C SER A 19 -23.69 21.68 -41.61
N GLN A 20 -22.61 21.31 -40.92
CA GLN A 20 -22.21 21.93 -39.65
C GLN A 20 -21.29 23.12 -39.90
N PRO A 21 -21.45 24.24 -39.20
CA PRO A 21 -20.44 25.30 -39.20
C PRO A 21 -19.24 24.88 -38.34
N GLU A 22 -18.05 25.02 -38.87
CA GLU A 22 -16.80 24.90 -38.15
C GLU A 22 -16.69 25.99 -37.07
N SER A 23 -16.86 25.62 -35.83
CA SER A 23 -16.45 26.48 -34.71
C SER A 23 -15.03 26.10 -34.33
N GLY A 24 -14.11 26.99 -34.65
CA GLY A 24 -12.72 26.91 -34.23
C GLY A 24 -12.65 26.85 -32.69
N VAL A 25 -12.24 25.71 -32.16
CA VAL A 25 -11.87 25.58 -30.76
C VAL A 25 -10.40 25.93 -30.63
N ASP A 26 -10.15 27.08 -30.02
CA ASP A 26 -8.86 27.55 -29.59
C ASP A 26 -8.22 26.47 -28.69
N GLN A 27 -7.12 25.88 -29.15
CA GLN A 27 -6.33 24.93 -28.35
C GLN A 27 -5.56 25.70 -27.30
N THR A 28 -6.20 25.94 -26.17
CA THR A 28 -5.50 26.40 -24.97
C THR A 28 -4.53 25.28 -24.56
N SER A 29 -3.24 25.56 -24.72
CA SER A 29 -2.13 24.70 -24.33
C SER A 29 -2.32 24.22 -22.89
N ALA A 30 -2.45 22.92 -22.69
CA ALA A 30 -2.36 22.30 -21.39
C ALA A 30 -0.97 22.63 -20.79
N PRO A 31 -0.88 22.99 -19.51
CA PRO A 31 0.42 23.22 -18.89
C PRO A 31 1.23 21.92 -18.96
N ALA A 32 2.47 22.06 -19.44
CA ALA A 32 3.43 20.98 -19.49
C ALA A 32 3.54 20.35 -18.11
N ALA A 33 3.28 19.04 -18.04
CA ALA A 33 3.52 18.25 -16.84
C ALA A 33 4.97 18.47 -16.42
N SER A 34 5.16 19.08 -15.25
CA SER A 34 6.47 19.22 -14.63
C SER A 34 7.10 17.83 -14.55
N ALA A 35 8.26 17.67 -15.17
CA ALA A 35 9.05 16.46 -15.05
C ALA A 35 9.34 16.26 -13.56
N GLU A 36 8.75 15.24 -12.99
CA GLU A 36 8.97 14.82 -11.61
C GLU A 36 10.43 14.44 -11.46
N SER A 37 11.15 15.21 -10.66
CA SER A 37 12.55 14.95 -10.33
C SER A 37 12.61 13.55 -9.70
N PRO A 38 13.52 12.65 -10.11
CA PRO A 38 13.62 11.35 -9.50
C PRO A 38 13.84 11.52 -7.99
N ALA A 39 13.01 10.85 -7.19
CA ALA A 39 13.15 10.83 -5.74
C ALA A 39 14.62 10.50 -5.39
N PRO A 40 15.24 11.18 -4.42
CA PRO A 40 16.60 10.87 -4.04
C PRO A 40 16.64 9.41 -3.59
N LYS A 41 17.57 8.64 -4.18
CA LYS A 41 17.88 7.28 -3.68
C LYS A 41 18.43 7.48 -2.27
N VAL A 42 17.61 7.23 -1.27
CA VAL A 42 18.05 7.26 0.12
C VAL A 42 19.02 6.09 0.27
N GLY A 43 20.29 6.41 0.48
CA GLY A 43 21.31 5.43 0.84
C GLY A 43 20.93 4.74 2.17
N PRO A 44 21.65 3.69 2.59
CA PRO A 44 21.36 3.01 3.84
C PRO A 44 21.39 4.01 4.99
N VAL A 45 20.22 4.31 5.53
CA VAL A 45 20.06 5.13 6.73
C VAL A 45 20.29 4.19 7.91
N ALA A 46 21.20 4.58 8.83
CA ALA A 46 21.38 3.78 10.04
C ALA A 46 20.08 3.83 10.86
N PRO A 47 19.63 2.69 11.42
CA PRO A 47 18.45 2.65 12.26
C PRO A 47 18.62 3.56 13.49
N PRO A 48 17.53 4.11 14.05
CA PRO A 48 17.57 4.99 15.21
C PRO A 48 18.12 4.24 16.43
N THR A 49 18.95 4.92 17.22
CA THR A 49 19.65 4.32 18.37
C THR A 49 19.19 4.90 19.71
N THR A 50 18.70 6.13 19.74
CA THR A 50 18.17 6.79 20.94
C THR A 50 16.65 6.75 20.97
N GLU A 51 16.04 6.83 22.16
CA GLU A 51 14.57 6.89 22.28
C GLU A 51 13.97 8.07 21.52
N GLU A 52 14.63 9.23 21.51
CA GLU A 52 14.19 10.41 20.75
C GLU A 52 14.21 10.15 19.24
N GLU A 53 15.29 9.55 18.72
CA GLU A 53 15.39 9.16 17.33
C GLU A 53 14.33 8.10 16.95
N MET A 54 14.09 7.13 17.84
CA MET A 54 13.04 6.11 17.63
C MET A 54 11.65 6.75 17.58
N VAL A 55 11.33 7.68 18.47
CA VAL A 55 10.05 8.40 18.44
C VAL A 55 9.90 9.20 17.16
N LYS A 56 10.94 9.94 16.75
CA LYS A 56 10.94 10.70 15.51
C LYS A 56 10.78 9.80 14.26
N SER A 57 11.50 8.70 14.21
CA SER A 57 11.39 7.69 13.15
C SER A 57 9.96 7.13 13.09
N ALA A 58 9.42 6.63 14.19
CA ALA A 58 8.07 6.08 14.27
C ALA A 58 7.01 7.07 13.78
N MET A 59 7.09 8.33 14.21
CA MET A 59 6.13 9.37 13.82
C MET A 59 6.22 9.74 12.34
N SER A 60 7.34 9.49 11.66
CA SER A 60 7.48 9.74 10.22
C SER A 60 6.73 8.73 9.34
N ALA A 61 6.25 7.62 9.92
CA ALA A 61 5.56 6.56 9.18
C ALA A 61 4.18 6.96 8.66
N ALA A 62 3.52 7.95 9.25
CA ALA A 62 2.15 8.34 8.94
C ALA A 62 2.01 9.87 8.83
N PRO A 63 0.87 10.38 8.29
CA PRO A 63 0.55 11.81 8.35
C PRO A 63 0.56 12.32 9.79
N GLU A 64 0.90 13.61 9.97
CA GLU A 64 0.99 14.23 11.31
C GLU A 64 -0.32 14.10 12.10
N GLU A 65 -1.45 14.19 11.45
CA GLU A 65 -2.79 14.05 12.06
C GLU A 65 -2.99 12.67 12.69
N VAL A 66 -2.27 11.66 12.23
CA VAL A 66 -2.26 10.30 12.79
C VAL A 66 -1.15 10.14 13.81
N SER A 67 0.10 10.48 13.45
CA SER A 67 1.28 10.16 14.24
C SER A 67 1.44 11.02 15.49
N ARG A 68 0.95 12.28 15.47
CA ARG A 68 1.09 13.21 16.60
C ARG A 68 0.54 12.67 17.92
N ASP A 69 -0.65 12.06 17.88
CA ASP A 69 -1.35 11.55 19.06
C ASP A 69 -1.32 10.01 19.15
N ALA A 70 -0.46 9.36 18.34
CA ALA A 70 -0.27 7.92 18.37
C ALA A 70 0.62 7.47 19.53
N THR A 71 0.38 6.25 20.02
CA THR A 71 1.33 5.54 20.89
C THR A 71 2.58 5.20 20.08
N VAL A 72 3.75 5.40 20.63
CA VAL A 72 5.01 4.93 20.03
C VAL A 72 5.55 3.77 20.84
N MET A 73 5.79 2.65 20.15
CA MET A 73 6.39 1.46 20.73
C MET A 73 7.65 1.07 19.95
N ALA A 74 8.65 0.58 20.66
CA ALA A 74 9.85 0.01 20.05
C ALA A 74 10.24 -1.30 20.74
N MET A 75 10.97 -2.13 20.03
CA MET A 75 11.52 -3.36 20.58
C MET A 75 12.78 -3.02 21.42
N ASP A 76 12.82 -3.47 22.67
CA ASP A 76 13.99 -3.32 23.51
C ASP A 76 15.07 -4.39 23.20
N ALA A 77 16.22 -4.28 23.87
CA ALA A 77 17.32 -5.23 23.72
C ALA A 77 16.96 -6.68 24.11
N SER A 78 15.88 -6.88 24.88
CA SER A 78 15.36 -8.20 25.25
C SER A 78 14.30 -8.72 24.29
N LYS A 79 14.09 -8.03 23.16
CA LYS A 79 13.07 -8.31 22.13
C LYS A 79 11.64 -8.20 22.67
N LYS A 80 11.40 -7.32 23.63
CA LYS A 80 10.06 -7.00 24.13
C LYS A 80 9.65 -5.62 23.66
N MET A 81 8.36 -5.46 23.37
CA MET A 81 7.80 -4.16 23.03
C MET A 81 7.75 -3.26 24.26
N LYS A 82 8.36 -2.07 24.16
CA LYS A 82 8.38 -1.01 25.16
C LYS A 82 7.64 0.21 24.62
N VAL A 83 6.77 0.81 25.42
CA VAL A 83 6.15 2.10 25.11
C VAL A 83 7.17 3.20 25.35
N LEU A 84 7.45 4.00 24.31
CA LEU A 84 8.32 5.18 24.39
C LEU A 84 7.51 6.47 24.53
N LYS A 85 6.29 6.49 24.01
CA LYS A 85 5.35 7.62 24.08
C LYS A 85 3.93 7.07 24.17
N GLU A 86 3.16 7.50 25.14
CA GLU A 86 1.73 7.21 25.23
C GLU A 86 0.95 8.05 24.20
N GLY A 87 -0.07 7.46 23.60
CA GLY A 87 -0.97 8.10 22.65
C GLY A 87 -2.43 7.96 23.04
N THR A 88 -3.31 8.68 22.35
CA THR A 88 -4.72 8.76 22.70
C THR A 88 -5.67 8.48 21.55
N ASN A 89 -5.16 8.34 20.32
CA ASN A 89 -5.98 8.23 19.10
C ASN A 89 -6.20 6.78 18.59
N GLY A 90 -5.68 5.79 19.31
CA GLY A 90 -5.82 4.37 18.96
C GLY A 90 -4.86 3.88 17.87
N TRP A 91 -3.93 4.72 17.40
CA TRP A 91 -2.84 4.33 16.52
C TRP A 91 -1.59 3.99 17.31
N THR A 92 -0.81 3.04 16.79
CA THR A 92 0.50 2.67 17.32
C THR A 92 1.54 2.77 16.22
N CYS A 93 2.58 3.57 16.45
CA CYS A 93 3.69 3.73 15.53
C CYS A 93 4.94 3.05 16.07
N MET A 94 5.69 2.42 15.17
CA MET A 94 6.95 1.73 15.45
C MET A 94 8.07 2.34 14.61
N PRO A 95 9.27 2.52 15.18
CA PRO A 95 10.41 3.06 14.46
C PRO A 95 10.94 2.09 13.41
N ASP A 96 11.80 2.60 12.57
CA ASP A 96 12.66 1.85 11.67
C ASP A 96 13.40 0.73 12.40
N GLY A 97 13.45 -0.44 11.78
CA GLY A 97 14.07 -1.65 12.30
C GLY A 97 15.49 -1.87 11.74
N PRO A 98 16.10 -3.01 12.04
CA PRO A 98 17.42 -3.36 11.53
C PRO A 98 17.42 -3.87 10.08
N SER A 99 16.26 -3.97 9.42
CA SER A 99 16.11 -4.37 8.03
C SER A 99 16.79 -3.35 7.11
N PRO A 100 17.27 -3.74 5.92
CA PRO A 100 17.71 -2.78 4.93
C PRO A 100 16.56 -1.87 4.49
N GLY A 101 16.83 -0.58 4.36
CA GLY A 101 15.80 0.41 3.99
C GLY A 101 15.37 1.25 5.18
N VAL A 102 14.28 1.98 5.02
CA VAL A 102 13.67 2.80 6.08
C VAL A 102 12.22 2.38 6.16
N ASP A 103 11.86 1.61 7.18
CA ASP A 103 10.59 0.90 7.30
C ASP A 103 9.78 1.17 8.59
N PRO A 104 9.74 2.39 9.11
CA PRO A 104 8.84 2.71 10.23
C PRO A 104 7.39 2.53 9.80
N MET A 105 6.54 2.09 10.73
CA MET A 105 5.12 1.85 10.45
C MET A 105 4.21 2.40 11.53
N CYS A 106 3.01 2.84 11.15
CA CYS A 106 1.91 3.16 12.07
C CYS A 106 0.72 2.28 11.74
N LEU A 107 0.18 1.60 12.73
CA LEU A 107 -0.96 0.69 12.61
C LEU A 107 -2.14 1.19 13.43
N ASP A 108 -3.35 1.06 12.89
CA ASP A 108 -4.56 1.19 13.70
C ASP A 108 -4.70 -0.02 14.65
N LYS A 109 -5.71 0.00 15.51
CA LYS A 109 -5.95 -1.10 16.47
C LYS A 109 -6.05 -2.47 15.80
N ASN A 110 -6.74 -2.58 14.68
CA ASN A 110 -6.93 -3.86 13.98
C ASN A 110 -5.65 -4.30 13.24
N GLY A 111 -4.90 -3.35 12.69
CA GLY A 111 -3.60 -3.60 12.10
C GLY A 111 -2.57 -4.04 13.14
N LEU A 112 -2.62 -3.47 14.34
CA LEU A 112 -1.75 -3.91 15.45
C LEU A 112 -2.05 -5.35 15.88
N GLU A 113 -3.31 -5.77 15.88
CA GLU A 113 -3.66 -7.17 16.15
C GLU A 113 -3.12 -8.12 15.06
N TRP A 114 -3.13 -7.69 13.79
CA TRP A 114 -2.48 -8.43 12.70
C TRP A 114 -0.97 -8.55 12.94
N ALA A 115 -0.30 -7.45 13.29
CA ALA A 115 1.14 -7.46 13.55
C ALA A 115 1.51 -8.36 14.75
N HIS A 116 0.72 -8.35 15.82
CA HIS A 116 0.92 -9.25 16.96
C HIS A 116 0.78 -10.72 16.53
N ALA A 117 -0.25 -11.05 15.75
CA ALA A 117 -0.43 -12.41 15.23
C ALA A 117 0.75 -12.84 14.35
N TRP A 118 1.25 -11.93 13.50
CA TRP A 118 2.43 -12.17 12.68
C TRP A 118 3.68 -12.45 13.53
N MET A 119 3.97 -11.61 14.54
CA MET A 119 5.10 -11.81 15.45
C MET A 119 5.03 -13.12 16.23
N GLU A 120 3.82 -13.56 16.57
CA GLU A 120 3.58 -14.80 17.29
C GLU A 120 3.40 -16.03 16.38
N HIS A 121 3.54 -15.88 15.07
CA HIS A 121 3.31 -16.92 14.05
C HIS A 121 1.91 -17.53 14.13
N LYS A 122 0.91 -16.73 14.51
CA LYS A 122 -0.51 -17.11 14.60
C LYS A 122 -1.30 -16.52 13.45
N ALA A 123 -2.41 -17.16 13.08
CA ALA A 123 -3.30 -16.57 12.10
C ALA A 123 -3.90 -15.25 12.62
N PRO A 124 -3.86 -14.16 11.84
CA PRO A 124 -4.48 -12.90 12.23
C PRO A 124 -6.00 -12.98 12.19
N PRO A 125 -6.72 -12.04 12.84
CA PRO A 125 -8.16 -11.91 12.71
C PRO A 125 -8.59 -11.72 11.26
N THR A 126 -9.75 -12.26 10.87
CA THR A 126 -10.31 -12.17 9.51
C THR A 126 -11.63 -11.41 9.45
N ASP A 127 -12.19 -11.05 10.59
CA ASP A 127 -13.50 -10.42 10.76
C ASP A 127 -13.46 -8.88 10.74
N LYS A 128 -12.28 -8.29 10.86
CA LYS A 128 -12.08 -6.84 10.93
C LYS A 128 -10.89 -6.38 10.10
N MET A 129 -11.11 -5.38 9.29
CA MET A 129 -10.08 -4.76 8.47
C MET A 129 -9.17 -3.87 9.33
N GLY A 130 -7.87 -3.90 9.06
CA GLY A 130 -6.88 -3.02 9.66
C GLY A 130 -6.19 -2.15 8.62
N PHE A 131 -5.62 -1.04 9.06
CA PHE A 131 -4.85 -0.13 8.23
C PHE A 131 -3.45 0.09 8.79
N GLY A 132 -2.48 0.27 7.89
CA GLY A 132 -1.13 0.64 8.22
C GLY A 132 -0.58 1.69 7.28
N TYR A 133 0.26 2.57 7.81
CA TYR A 133 1.04 3.54 7.04
C TYR A 133 2.52 3.18 7.11
N MET A 134 3.21 3.24 5.97
CA MET A 134 4.66 3.18 5.83
C MET A 134 5.12 4.25 4.84
N LEU A 135 4.99 5.53 5.22
CA LEU A 135 5.22 6.66 4.30
C LEU A 135 6.70 6.96 4.03
N GLN A 136 7.61 6.27 4.71
CA GLN A 136 9.04 6.32 4.40
C GLN A 136 9.46 5.22 3.42
N GLY A 137 8.60 4.25 3.18
CA GLY A 137 8.86 3.08 2.37
C GLY A 137 8.96 1.82 3.22
N GLY A 138 9.68 0.84 2.72
CA GLY A 138 9.95 -0.43 3.37
C GLY A 138 10.73 -1.36 2.45
N SER A 139 11.30 -2.39 3.02
CA SER A 139 11.92 -3.49 2.28
C SER A 139 11.63 -4.82 2.94
N ASP A 140 11.30 -5.82 2.13
CA ASP A 140 11.01 -7.16 2.60
C ASP A 140 11.91 -8.20 1.93
N ALA A 141 12.29 -9.22 2.68
CA ALA A 141 13.11 -10.31 2.18
C ALA A 141 12.37 -11.22 1.16
N SER A 142 11.04 -11.19 1.18
CA SER A 142 10.20 -12.01 0.32
C SER A 142 8.80 -11.41 0.16
N ASN A 143 8.24 -11.47 -1.04
CA ASN A 143 6.82 -11.17 -1.24
C ASN A 143 5.89 -12.34 -0.90
N THR A 144 6.43 -13.56 -0.72
CA THR A 144 5.61 -14.77 -0.57
C THR A 144 5.79 -15.49 0.77
N ASP A 145 6.89 -15.25 1.46
CA ASP A 145 7.19 -15.81 2.77
C ASP A 145 7.23 -14.70 3.83
N PRO A 146 6.19 -14.59 4.68
CA PRO A 146 6.09 -13.54 5.69
C PRO A 146 7.14 -13.63 6.80
N PHE A 147 7.90 -14.72 6.86
CA PHE A 147 8.92 -14.97 7.91
C PHE A 147 10.34 -15.00 7.37
N ALA A 148 10.53 -14.72 6.09
CA ALA A 148 11.87 -14.58 5.52
C ALA A 148 12.58 -13.38 6.14
N THR A 149 13.80 -13.61 6.65
CA THR A 149 14.66 -12.54 7.22
C THR A 149 15.77 -12.12 6.25
N THR A 150 16.01 -12.92 5.22
CA THR A 150 16.99 -12.66 4.16
C THR A 150 16.40 -13.13 2.83
N PRO A 151 16.59 -12.38 1.73
CA PRO A 151 16.18 -12.87 0.42
C PRO A 151 17.06 -14.03 -0.02
N LYS A 152 16.54 -14.85 -0.94
CA LYS A 152 17.31 -15.98 -1.52
C LYS A 152 18.58 -15.49 -2.22
N GLU A 153 18.53 -14.33 -2.83
CA GLU A 153 19.66 -13.63 -3.43
C GLU A 153 19.69 -12.19 -2.91
N ALA A 154 20.85 -11.64 -2.61
CA ALA A 154 21.02 -10.32 -2.00
C ALA A 154 20.41 -9.17 -2.82
N SER A 155 20.21 -9.35 -4.12
CA SER A 155 19.56 -8.38 -5.02
C SER A 155 18.05 -8.48 -5.06
N GLN A 156 17.41 -9.41 -4.33
CA GLN A 156 15.98 -9.72 -4.41
C GLN A 156 15.17 -9.15 -3.24
N TRP A 157 15.66 -8.11 -2.57
CA TRP A 157 14.83 -7.36 -1.64
C TRP A 157 13.66 -6.72 -2.39
N VAL A 158 12.46 -6.90 -1.83
CA VAL A 158 11.25 -6.22 -2.31
C VAL A 158 11.29 -4.80 -1.76
N ASP A 159 11.68 -3.84 -2.59
CA ASP A 159 11.68 -2.43 -2.22
C ASP A 159 10.28 -1.85 -2.47
N THR A 160 9.60 -1.50 -1.39
CA THR A 160 8.27 -0.88 -1.39
C THR A 160 8.43 0.60 -1.09
N GLY A 161 8.15 1.48 -2.03
CA GLY A 161 8.13 2.91 -1.76
C GLY A 161 7.08 3.29 -0.69
N PRO A 162 6.85 4.59 -0.45
CA PRO A 162 5.78 5.05 0.44
C PRO A 162 4.43 4.42 0.10
N HIS A 163 3.77 3.82 1.08
CA HIS A 163 2.54 3.07 0.85
C HIS A 163 1.62 3.04 2.09
N VAL A 164 0.39 2.64 1.83
CA VAL A 164 -0.62 2.26 2.82
C VAL A 164 -0.90 0.77 2.70
N MET A 165 -1.05 0.10 3.82
CA MET A 165 -1.45 -1.32 3.89
C MET A 165 -2.92 -1.43 4.28
N VAL A 166 -3.63 -2.38 3.63
CA VAL A 166 -4.96 -2.82 4.07
C VAL A 166 -4.86 -4.28 4.50
N LEU A 167 -5.06 -4.53 5.78
CA LEU A 167 -4.78 -5.78 6.48
C LEU A 167 -6.07 -6.55 6.83
N ASN A 168 -5.97 -7.83 7.16
CA ASN A 168 -7.08 -8.66 7.64
C ASN A 168 -8.25 -8.82 6.66
N ILE A 169 -8.00 -8.91 5.37
CA ILE A 169 -9.07 -8.91 4.36
C ILE A 169 -9.28 -10.26 3.65
N GLY A 170 -8.49 -11.28 4.02
CA GLY A 170 -8.64 -12.64 3.47
C GLY A 170 -8.64 -12.64 1.94
N ASP A 171 -9.58 -13.36 1.33
CA ASP A 171 -9.68 -13.53 -0.13
C ASP A 171 -10.32 -12.35 -0.88
N ARG A 172 -10.58 -11.22 -0.21
CA ARG A 172 -11.28 -10.06 -0.80
C ARG A 172 -10.47 -9.28 -1.84
N PHE A 173 -9.24 -9.66 -2.08
CA PHE A 173 -8.33 -9.02 -3.05
C PHE A 173 -8.25 -9.74 -4.40
N ALA A 174 -9.21 -10.58 -4.71
CA ALA A 174 -9.23 -11.22 -6.02
C ALA A 174 -9.07 -10.19 -7.16
N GLY A 175 -8.12 -10.46 -8.05
CA GLY A 175 -7.84 -9.60 -9.21
C GLY A 175 -6.69 -8.60 -9.04
N TYR A 176 -6.13 -8.41 -7.84
CA TYR A 176 -4.88 -7.66 -7.69
C TYR A 176 -3.66 -8.54 -8.02
N PRO A 177 -2.58 -7.96 -8.58
CA PRO A 177 -1.32 -8.68 -8.78
C PRO A 177 -0.80 -9.28 -7.48
N THR A 178 -0.23 -10.47 -7.55
CA THR A 178 0.39 -11.18 -6.41
C THR A 178 1.90 -11.17 -6.47
N THR A 179 2.47 -10.41 -7.41
CA THR A 179 3.91 -10.20 -7.57
C THR A 179 4.23 -8.71 -7.45
N PRO A 180 5.40 -8.34 -6.90
CA PRO A 180 5.83 -6.96 -6.76
C PRO A 180 6.54 -6.42 -8.02
N ASP A 181 6.22 -6.92 -9.22
CA ASP A 181 6.87 -6.52 -10.48
C ASP A 181 6.77 -5.01 -10.74
N ASN A 182 5.76 -4.38 -10.16
CA ASN A 182 5.61 -2.94 -10.17
C ASN A 182 5.05 -2.45 -8.84
N THR A 183 5.93 -2.14 -7.90
CA THR A 183 5.57 -1.61 -6.56
C THR A 183 4.95 -0.21 -6.59
N LYS A 184 4.82 0.42 -7.76
CA LYS A 184 4.09 1.69 -7.95
C LYS A 184 2.59 1.50 -8.21
N ARG A 185 2.09 0.27 -8.24
CA ARG A 185 0.68 -0.08 -8.39
C ARG A 185 0.25 -0.96 -7.21
N PRO A 186 -1.05 -0.95 -6.83
CA PRO A 186 -1.51 -1.86 -5.78
C PRO A 186 -1.23 -3.32 -6.12
N TYR A 187 -0.74 -4.08 -5.14
CA TYR A 187 -0.45 -5.51 -5.25
C TYR A 187 -0.64 -6.20 -3.90
N ILE A 188 -0.71 -7.52 -3.91
CA ILE A 188 -0.82 -8.34 -2.71
C ILE A 188 0.58 -8.76 -2.25
N MET A 189 0.90 -8.43 -1.01
CA MET A 189 2.03 -8.99 -0.30
C MET A 189 1.60 -10.24 0.49
N PHE A 190 2.46 -11.24 0.55
CA PHE A 190 2.26 -12.56 1.18
C PHE A 190 1.02 -13.32 0.65
N PRO A 191 0.80 -13.39 -0.69
CA PRO A 191 -0.34 -14.06 -1.26
C PRO A 191 -0.39 -15.53 -0.82
N ASN A 192 -1.61 -16.08 -0.71
CA ASN A 192 -1.87 -17.46 -0.28
C ASN A 192 -1.38 -17.79 1.15
N THR A 193 -1.17 -16.79 1.98
CA THR A 193 -0.90 -16.94 3.41
C THR A 193 -1.97 -16.26 4.24
N PRO A 194 -2.11 -16.59 5.53
CA PRO A 194 -3.01 -15.84 6.43
C PRO A 194 -2.63 -14.36 6.59
N TYR A 195 -1.42 -13.99 6.22
CA TYR A 195 -0.88 -12.62 6.33
C TYR A 195 -1.03 -11.81 5.05
N ALA A 196 -1.73 -12.33 4.04
CA ALA A 196 -1.97 -11.61 2.80
C ALA A 196 -2.60 -10.24 3.07
N HIS A 197 -2.03 -9.20 2.47
CA HIS A 197 -2.52 -7.84 2.60
C HIS A 197 -2.29 -7.03 1.33
N LEU A 198 -3.07 -5.96 1.17
CA LEU A 198 -2.96 -5.07 0.00
C LEU A 198 -1.98 -3.94 0.29
N MET A 199 -0.99 -3.82 -0.56
CA MET A 199 -0.06 -2.70 -0.64
C MET A 199 -0.62 -1.65 -1.59
N ILE A 200 -0.79 -0.40 -1.13
CA ILE A 200 -1.30 0.72 -1.93
C ILE A 200 -0.22 1.80 -1.96
N PRO A 201 0.57 1.90 -3.03
CA PRO A 201 1.56 2.96 -3.20
C PRO A 201 0.90 4.34 -3.20
N VAL A 202 1.52 5.34 -2.56
CA VAL A 202 1.00 6.71 -2.43
C VAL A 202 1.87 7.78 -3.09
N LYS A 203 2.96 7.37 -3.74
CA LYS A 203 3.84 8.24 -4.57
C LYS A 203 4.40 7.47 -5.74
#